data_e84df777da2d33ada9c219caa28ae625
#
_entry.id   e84df777da2d33ada9c219caa28ae625
#
_cell.length_a   1.000
_cell.length_b   1.000
_cell.length_c   1.000
_cell.angle_alpha   90.00
_cell.angle_beta   90.00
_cell.angle_gamma   90.00
#
_symmetry.space_group_name_H-M   'P 1'
#
loop_
_entity.id
_entity.type
_entity.pdbx_description
1 polymer ?
#
loop_
_entity_poly.entity_id
_entity_poly.type
_entity_poly.pdbx_seq_one_letter_code
_entity_poly.pdbx_strand_id
1 'polypeptide(L)'
;DSVKSAKNTDFPKYFKKDTSQHEFDRWMKRFYEIRGTLFTGNIIAKKYVPLKQYAGKTNEFRVFYLNGFPISISRNSLQDNITPMVPDNLVDKYSNLPSLFYTVDYAELENGVWVIIEAGDGGVSGPSPDQNLFSFYRNIKIAMDKDDYIQEI
;
A
#
# COMPACT_ATOMS: atom_id res chain seq x y z
N ASP A 1 -0.33 0.19 -10.97
CA ASP A 1 1.03 0.41 -11.48
C ASP A 1 1.42 1.88 -11.37
N SER A 2 2.59 2.16 -10.89
CA SER A 2 3.10 3.52 -10.76
C SER A 2 4.41 3.69 -11.52
N VAL A 3 4.71 4.92 -11.93
CA VAL A 3 6.01 5.28 -12.55
C VAL A 3 7.17 5.08 -11.57
N LYS A 4 6.91 4.94 -10.26
CA LYS A 4 7.91 4.68 -9.22
C LYS A 4 8.74 3.40 -9.49
N SER A 5 8.16 2.40 -10.13
CA SER A 5 8.85 1.14 -10.46
C SER A 5 9.73 1.24 -11.71
N ALA A 6 9.57 2.26 -12.54
CA ALA A 6 10.43 2.50 -13.68
C ALA A 6 11.76 3.10 -13.20
N LYS A 7 12.80 2.28 -13.14
CA LYS A 7 14.15 2.74 -12.80
C LYS A 7 14.59 3.83 -13.78
N ASN A 8 15.18 4.92 -13.26
CA ASN A 8 15.75 6.03 -14.04
C ASN A 8 14.73 6.87 -14.83
N THR A 9 13.54 7.12 -14.30
CA THR A 9 12.64 8.08 -14.89
C THR A 9 12.86 9.48 -14.28
N ASP A 10 12.77 10.48 -15.12
CA ASP A 10 12.75 11.91 -14.75
C ASP A 10 11.36 12.37 -14.27
N PHE A 11 10.38 11.46 -14.22
CA PHE A 11 9.02 11.79 -13.82
C PHE A 11 8.95 12.21 -12.35
N PRO A 12 8.29 13.34 -12.01
CA PRO A 12 8.22 13.84 -10.65
C PRO A 12 7.41 12.89 -9.75
N LYS A 13 7.85 12.73 -8.50
CA LYS A 13 7.14 11.92 -7.50
C LYS A 13 5.83 12.56 -7.04
N TYR A 14 5.72 13.86 -7.15
CA TYR A 14 4.53 14.66 -6.81
C TYR A 14 4.53 15.99 -7.56
N PHE A 15 3.37 16.58 -7.72
CA PHE A 15 3.18 17.92 -8.25
C PHE A 15 2.97 18.90 -7.11
N LYS A 16 3.64 20.06 -7.16
CA LYS A 16 3.43 21.12 -6.19
C LYS A 16 2.07 21.79 -6.44
N LYS A 17 1.53 22.46 -5.41
CA LYS A 17 0.24 23.15 -5.50
C LYS A 17 0.21 24.25 -6.57
N ASP A 18 1.34 24.88 -6.82
CA ASP A 18 1.56 25.97 -7.78
C ASP A 18 2.06 25.50 -9.15
N THR A 19 2.10 24.18 -9.40
CA THR A 19 2.42 23.64 -10.72
C THR A 19 1.45 24.17 -11.76
N SER A 20 1.97 24.80 -12.82
CA SER A 20 1.14 25.34 -13.91
C SER A 20 0.47 24.23 -14.71
N GLN A 21 -0.70 24.54 -15.32
CA GLN A 21 -1.39 23.58 -16.20
C GLN A 21 -0.46 23.11 -17.33
N HIS A 22 0.28 24.00 -17.94
CA HIS A 22 1.23 23.67 -19.02
C HIS A 22 2.32 22.67 -18.55
N GLU A 23 2.87 22.87 -17.36
CA GLU A 23 3.86 21.95 -16.80
C GLU A 23 3.23 20.60 -16.47
N PHE A 24 2.02 20.59 -15.89
CA PHE A 24 1.27 19.36 -15.62
C PHE A 24 1.02 18.58 -16.90
N ASP A 25 0.53 19.22 -17.97
CA ASP A 25 0.24 18.58 -19.25
C ASP A 25 1.50 17.99 -19.90
N ARG A 26 2.63 18.69 -19.81
CA ARG A 26 3.93 18.18 -20.25
C ARG A 26 4.30 16.87 -19.53
N TRP A 27 4.13 16.82 -18.21
CA TRP A 27 4.40 15.64 -17.41
C TRP A 27 3.41 14.53 -17.68
N MET A 28 2.14 14.84 -17.92
CA MET A 28 1.15 13.84 -18.32
C MET A 28 1.49 13.20 -19.66
N LYS A 29 1.93 14.01 -20.64
CA LYS A 29 2.44 13.46 -21.91
C LYS A 29 3.62 12.51 -21.67
N ARG A 30 4.56 12.91 -20.82
CA ARG A 30 5.72 12.08 -20.45
C ARG A 30 5.31 10.79 -19.75
N PHE A 31 4.29 10.83 -18.90
CA PHE A 31 3.72 9.65 -18.26
C PHE A 31 3.23 8.63 -19.29
N TYR A 32 2.44 9.09 -20.27
CA TYR A 32 1.95 8.20 -21.34
C TYR A 32 3.08 7.63 -22.20
N GLU A 33 4.11 8.40 -22.49
CA GLU A 33 5.30 7.92 -23.20
C GLU A 33 6.01 6.79 -22.43
N ILE A 34 6.21 6.97 -21.14
CA ILE A 34 6.87 5.97 -20.28
C ILE A 34 6.03 4.69 -20.15
N ARG A 35 4.72 4.84 -20.01
CA ARG A 35 3.81 3.68 -19.85
C ARG A 35 3.49 3.00 -21.17
N GLY A 36 3.42 3.73 -22.27
CA GLY A 36 3.14 3.19 -23.61
C GLY A 36 1.90 2.29 -23.61
N THR A 37 2.02 1.14 -24.24
CA THR A 37 0.96 0.13 -24.37
C THR A 37 0.62 -0.57 -23.03
N LEU A 38 1.44 -0.42 -22.00
CA LEU A 38 1.17 -0.96 -20.66
C LEU A 38 0.17 -0.11 -19.87
N PHE A 39 -0.18 1.08 -20.37
CA PHE A 39 -1.17 1.92 -19.72
C PHE A 39 -2.57 1.41 -20.05
N THR A 40 -3.29 0.96 -19.00
CA THR A 40 -4.69 0.56 -19.06
C THR A 40 -5.46 1.23 -17.93
N GLY A 41 -6.71 1.61 -18.20
CA GLY A 41 -7.59 2.24 -17.19
C GLY A 41 -7.35 3.75 -17.04
N ASN A 42 -7.49 4.26 -15.83
CA ASN A 42 -7.50 5.69 -15.51
C ASN A 42 -6.30 6.11 -14.66
N ILE A 43 -5.97 7.39 -14.69
CA ILE A 43 -5.00 8.00 -13.79
C ILE A 43 -5.71 8.41 -12.49
N ILE A 44 -5.16 7.98 -11.37
CA ILE A 44 -5.62 8.40 -10.04
C ILE A 44 -4.60 9.38 -9.47
N ALA A 45 -5.04 10.62 -9.26
CA ALA A 45 -4.27 11.62 -8.52
C ALA A 45 -4.65 11.58 -7.03
N LYS A 46 -3.65 11.38 -6.17
CA LYS A 46 -3.84 11.40 -4.71
C LYS A 46 -3.29 12.71 -4.15
N LYS A 47 -3.99 13.29 -3.16
CA LYS A 47 -3.46 14.42 -2.39
C LYS A 47 -2.17 13.98 -1.70
N TYR A 48 -1.10 14.77 -1.86
CA TYR A 48 0.10 14.59 -1.06
C TYR A 48 -0.18 14.95 0.40
N VAL A 49 0.23 14.07 1.31
CA VAL A 49 0.14 14.28 2.76
C VAL A 49 1.53 14.04 3.38
N PRO A 50 1.98 14.91 4.30
CA PRO A 50 3.25 14.70 4.99
C PRO A 50 3.13 13.53 5.97
N LEU A 51 4.01 12.55 5.79
CA LEU A 51 4.09 11.38 6.66
C LEU A 51 5.10 11.62 7.77
N LYS A 52 4.79 11.13 8.96
CA LYS A 52 5.69 11.21 10.10
C LYS A 52 6.92 10.36 9.87
N GLN A 53 8.06 10.91 10.21
CA GLN A 53 9.34 10.25 10.05
C GLN A 53 9.99 9.96 11.40
N TYR A 54 10.60 8.79 11.50
CA TYR A 54 11.44 8.34 12.60
C TYR A 54 12.81 8.00 12.02
N ALA A 55 13.85 8.70 12.46
CA ALA A 55 15.21 8.56 11.93
C ALA A 55 15.27 8.62 10.39
N GLY A 56 14.48 9.50 9.77
CA GLY A 56 14.44 9.69 8.31
C GLY A 56 13.67 8.63 7.53
N LYS A 57 12.96 7.71 8.21
CA LYS A 57 12.05 6.72 7.62
C LYS A 57 10.62 7.05 7.97
N THR A 58 9.71 6.92 7.00
CA THR A 58 8.27 7.06 7.24
C THR A 58 7.76 5.90 8.09
N ASN A 59 6.71 6.12 8.88
CA ASN A 59 6.07 5.06 9.65
C ASN A 59 4.92 4.48 8.82
N GLU A 60 5.22 3.43 8.10
CA GLU A 60 4.29 2.78 7.18
C GLU A 60 4.17 1.29 7.48
N PHE A 61 2.95 0.76 7.40
CA PHE A 61 2.66 -0.67 7.57
C PHE A 61 1.85 -1.18 6.39
N ARG A 62 2.24 -2.35 5.90
CA ARG A 62 1.44 -3.15 4.98
C ARG A 62 0.71 -4.24 5.75
N VAL A 63 -0.60 -4.31 5.55
CA VAL A 63 -1.44 -5.39 6.08
C VAL A 63 -1.97 -6.20 4.91
N PHE A 64 -1.75 -7.50 4.95
CA PHE A 64 -2.39 -8.45 4.04
C PHE A 64 -3.65 -9.00 4.69
N TYR A 65 -4.73 -9.03 3.94
CA TYR A 65 -6.01 -9.61 4.35
C TYR A 65 -6.38 -10.77 3.45
N LEU A 66 -6.89 -11.85 4.04
CA LEU A 66 -7.44 -13.00 3.34
C LEU A 66 -8.73 -13.42 4.04
N ASN A 67 -9.84 -13.54 3.29
CA ASN A 67 -11.15 -13.93 3.81
C ASN A 67 -11.61 -13.11 5.02
N GLY A 68 -11.37 -11.80 5.02
CA GLY A 68 -11.73 -10.93 6.13
C GLY A 68 -10.77 -10.96 7.33
N PHE A 69 -9.67 -11.72 7.27
CA PHE A 69 -8.69 -11.80 8.35
C PHE A 69 -7.37 -11.11 7.99
N PRO A 70 -6.81 -10.29 8.89
CA PRO A 70 -5.44 -9.80 8.74
C PRO A 70 -4.46 -10.96 8.96
N ILE A 71 -3.79 -11.40 7.89
CA ILE A 71 -2.86 -12.52 7.92
C ILE A 71 -1.40 -12.09 8.15
N SER A 72 -1.10 -10.83 7.91
CA SER A 72 0.22 -10.24 8.15
C SER A 72 0.13 -8.74 8.36
N ILE A 73 0.87 -8.23 9.33
CA ILE A 73 1.09 -6.80 9.58
C ILE A 73 2.60 -6.61 9.62
N SER A 74 3.15 -5.84 8.68
CA SER A 74 4.61 -5.68 8.52
C SER A 74 4.98 -4.23 8.27
N ARG A 75 6.15 -3.79 8.78
CA ARG A 75 6.73 -2.48 8.50
C ARG A 75 7.14 -2.40 7.03
N ASN A 76 6.77 -1.31 6.36
CA ASN A 76 6.91 -1.21 4.90
C ASN A 76 7.96 -0.17 4.43
N SER A 77 8.56 0.59 5.36
CA SER A 77 9.53 1.65 5.04
C SER A 77 10.92 1.43 5.65
N LEU A 78 11.22 0.21 6.11
CA LEU A 78 12.45 -0.08 6.85
C LEU A 78 12.62 0.80 8.11
N GLN A 79 11.50 1.24 8.69
CA GLN A 79 11.47 1.95 9.96
C GLN A 79 11.83 1.01 11.13
N ASP A 80 12.34 1.60 12.20
CA ASP A 80 12.76 0.87 13.39
C ASP A 80 11.60 0.16 14.11
N ASN A 81 11.90 -0.92 14.82
CA ASN A 81 10.94 -1.71 15.59
C ASN A 81 10.30 -0.95 16.76
N ILE A 82 10.89 0.16 17.18
CA ILE A 82 10.36 1.02 18.25
C ILE A 82 9.29 2.00 17.77
N THR A 83 9.07 2.13 16.43
CA THR A 83 8.03 3.03 15.91
C THR A 83 6.64 2.53 16.31
N PRO A 84 5.67 3.45 16.57
CA PRO A 84 4.30 3.07 16.88
C PRO A 84 3.71 2.12 15.83
N MET A 85 2.97 1.13 16.30
CA MET A 85 2.24 0.21 15.41
C MET A 85 0.99 0.88 14.84
N VAL A 86 0.55 0.39 13.69
CA VAL A 86 -0.78 0.73 13.16
C VAL A 86 -1.85 0.31 14.19
N PRO A 87 -2.84 1.16 14.51
CA PRO A 87 -3.88 0.83 15.49
C PRO A 87 -4.75 -0.36 15.06
N ASP A 88 -4.99 -1.30 15.98
CA ASP A 88 -5.77 -2.51 15.71
C ASP A 88 -7.18 -2.19 15.21
N ASN A 89 -7.86 -1.19 15.81
CA ASN A 89 -9.19 -0.77 15.37
C ASN A 89 -9.22 -0.26 13.92
N LEU A 90 -8.10 0.26 13.42
CA LEU A 90 -7.99 0.67 12.02
C LEU A 90 -7.78 -0.55 11.10
N VAL A 91 -7.00 -1.53 11.55
CA VAL A 91 -6.82 -2.80 10.84
C VAL A 91 -8.16 -3.54 10.75
N ASP A 92 -8.89 -3.68 11.87
CA ASP A 92 -10.18 -4.36 11.94
C ASP A 92 -11.24 -3.68 11.07
N LYS A 93 -11.24 -2.35 11.03
CA LYS A 93 -12.19 -1.58 10.21
C LYS A 93 -12.17 -1.95 8.73
N TYR A 94 -11.02 -2.34 8.21
CA TYR A 94 -10.82 -2.65 6.80
C TYR A 94 -10.64 -4.14 6.52
N SER A 95 -11.00 -5.01 7.47
CA SER A 95 -10.94 -6.46 7.31
C SER A 95 -11.98 -7.02 6.33
N ASN A 96 -13.10 -6.31 6.12
CA ASN A 96 -14.24 -6.77 5.31
C ASN A 96 -14.43 -5.96 4.02
N LEU A 97 -13.38 -5.72 3.27
CA LEU A 97 -13.50 -5.16 1.93
C LEU A 97 -14.03 -6.22 0.94
N PRO A 98 -14.71 -5.82 -0.15
CA PRO A 98 -15.27 -6.76 -1.13
C PRO A 98 -14.18 -7.36 -2.04
N SER A 99 -13.16 -7.94 -1.45
CA SER A 99 -12.05 -8.65 -2.10
C SER A 99 -11.57 -9.76 -1.18
N LEU A 100 -11.34 -10.93 -1.75
CA LEU A 100 -10.92 -12.11 -1.01
C LEU A 100 -9.49 -11.98 -0.45
N PHE A 101 -8.57 -11.47 -1.29
CA PHE A 101 -7.16 -11.31 -0.95
C PHE A 101 -6.65 -9.95 -1.37
N TYR A 102 -6.28 -9.11 -0.44
CA TYR A 102 -5.88 -7.73 -0.70
C TYR A 102 -4.87 -7.21 0.33
N THR A 103 -4.25 -6.09 0.00
CA THR A 103 -3.38 -5.33 0.90
C THR A 103 -3.96 -3.96 1.18
N VAL A 104 -3.69 -3.45 2.37
CA VAL A 104 -3.87 -2.04 2.72
C VAL A 104 -2.58 -1.52 3.33
N ASP A 105 -2.07 -0.43 2.79
CA ASP A 105 -0.92 0.28 3.32
C ASP A 105 -1.39 1.46 4.18
N TYR A 106 -0.99 1.46 5.43
CA TYR A 106 -1.28 2.49 6.41
C TYR A 106 -0.03 3.33 6.68
N ALA A 107 -0.22 4.61 6.94
CA ALA A 107 0.86 5.51 7.32
C ALA A 107 0.43 6.46 8.45
N GLU A 108 1.39 6.79 9.30
CA GLU A 108 1.23 7.82 10.33
C GLU A 108 1.53 9.19 9.73
N LEU A 109 0.60 10.14 9.88
CA LEU A 109 0.80 11.54 9.53
C LEU A 109 1.64 12.27 10.60
N GLU A 110 2.22 13.41 10.28
CA GLU A 110 2.99 14.23 11.23
C GLU A 110 2.23 14.59 12.52
N ASN A 111 0.91 14.71 12.44
CA ASN A 111 0.05 14.99 13.60
C ASN A 111 -0.35 13.73 14.38
N GLY A 112 0.20 12.56 14.06
CA GLY A 112 -0.08 11.29 14.72
C GLY A 112 -1.35 10.56 14.25
N VAL A 113 -2.10 11.13 13.30
CA VAL A 113 -3.28 10.48 12.72
C VAL A 113 -2.83 9.42 11.73
N TRP A 114 -3.43 8.24 11.79
CA TRP A 114 -3.21 7.16 10.84
C TRP A 114 -4.19 7.22 9.68
N VAL A 115 -3.68 7.01 8.47
CA VAL A 115 -4.44 7.03 7.23
C VAL A 115 -4.08 5.85 6.33
N ILE A 116 -4.99 5.49 5.43
CA ILE A 116 -4.68 4.60 4.32
C ILE A 116 -3.98 5.41 3.24
N ILE A 117 -2.86 4.92 2.76
CA ILE A 117 -2.13 5.51 1.64
C ILE A 117 -2.26 4.70 0.35
N GLU A 118 -2.49 3.39 0.46
CA GLU A 118 -2.67 2.51 -0.70
C GLU A 118 -3.54 1.30 -0.33
N ALA A 119 -4.31 0.82 -1.29
CA ALA A 119 -4.94 -0.49 -1.24
C ALA A 119 -4.74 -1.18 -2.60
N GLY A 120 -4.52 -2.48 -2.59
CA GLY A 120 -4.20 -3.23 -3.79
C GLY A 120 -4.56 -4.70 -3.69
N ASP A 121 -4.49 -5.38 -4.81
CA ASP A 121 -4.66 -6.83 -4.90
C ASP A 121 -3.49 -7.53 -4.20
N GLY A 122 -3.81 -8.50 -3.33
CA GLY A 122 -2.81 -9.25 -2.56
C GLY A 122 -1.95 -10.17 -3.43
N GLY A 123 -2.46 -10.63 -4.56
CA GLY A 123 -1.74 -11.50 -5.48
C GLY A 123 -0.61 -10.81 -6.27
N VAL A 124 -0.67 -9.48 -6.38
CA VAL A 124 0.37 -8.68 -7.07
C VAL A 124 1.16 -7.79 -6.11
N SER A 125 0.75 -7.70 -4.85
CA SER A 125 1.46 -6.94 -3.81
C SER A 125 2.66 -7.73 -3.31
N GLY A 126 3.86 -7.15 -3.38
CA GLY A 126 5.07 -7.74 -2.81
C GLY A 126 5.05 -7.72 -1.27
N PRO A 127 5.75 -8.67 -0.63
CA PRO A 127 5.95 -8.64 0.82
C PRO A 127 6.75 -7.41 1.25
N SER A 128 6.50 -6.94 2.46
CA SER A 128 7.29 -5.85 3.06
C SER A 128 8.72 -6.32 3.38
N PRO A 129 9.69 -5.39 3.46
CA PRO A 129 11.10 -5.75 3.71
C PRO A 129 11.35 -6.55 5.00
N ASP A 130 10.55 -6.31 6.05
CA ASP A 130 10.67 -6.99 7.36
C ASP A 130 9.68 -8.15 7.55
N GLN A 131 8.95 -8.52 6.50
CA GLN A 131 7.91 -9.55 6.59
C GLN A 131 8.51 -10.93 6.83
N ASN A 132 8.06 -11.61 7.88
CA ASN A 132 8.39 -13.01 8.11
C ASN A 132 7.58 -13.90 7.16
N LEU A 133 8.23 -14.36 6.09
CA LEU A 133 7.59 -15.15 5.03
C LEU A 133 7.06 -16.51 5.54
N PHE A 134 7.75 -17.14 6.48
CA PHE A 134 7.28 -18.41 7.04
C PHE A 134 5.92 -18.22 7.76
N SER A 135 5.84 -17.23 8.64
CA SER A 135 4.59 -16.89 9.33
C SER A 135 3.50 -16.45 8.37
N PHE A 136 3.87 -15.70 7.32
CA PHE A 136 2.94 -15.24 6.29
C PHE A 136 2.27 -16.43 5.58
N TYR A 137 3.04 -17.36 5.03
CA TYR A 137 2.48 -18.52 4.33
C TYR A 137 1.72 -19.47 5.25
N ARG A 138 2.19 -19.63 6.50
CA ARG A 138 1.44 -20.40 7.51
C ARG A 138 0.07 -19.78 7.79
N ASN A 139 0.00 -18.45 7.90
CA ASN A 139 -1.26 -17.75 8.16
C ASN A 139 -2.22 -17.80 6.95
N ILE A 140 -1.69 -17.75 5.71
CA ILE A 140 -2.49 -18.03 4.51
C ILE A 140 -3.15 -19.40 4.62
N LYS A 141 -2.36 -20.45 4.91
CA LYS A 141 -2.91 -21.81 5.05
C LYS A 141 -4.01 -21.87 6.11
N ILE A 142 -3.78 -21.30 7.30
CA ILE A 142 -4.77 -21.29 8.38
C ILE A 142 -6.05 -20.54 7.97
N ALA A 143 -5.94 -19.42 7.24
CA ALA A 143 -7.09 -18.66 6.80
C ALA A 143 -7.89 -19.40 5.72
N MET A 144 -7.22 -20.14 4.84
CA MET A 144 -7.89 -21.00 3.85
C MET A 144 -8.57 -22.20 4.49
N ASP A 145 -7.91 -22.89 5.42
CA ASP A 145 -8.47 -24.06 6.12
C ASP A 145 -9.75 -23.69 6.91
N LYS A 146 -9.91 -22.45 7.36
CA LYS A 146 -11.12 -21.98 8.04
C LYS A 146 -12.32 -21.85 7.10
N ASP A 147 -12.13 -21.56 5.85
CA ASP A 147 -13.21 -21.47 4.86
C ASP A 147 -13.77 -22.85 4.49
N ASP A 148 -12.95 -23.88 4.48
CA ASP A 148 -13.41 -25.25 4.21
C ASP A 148 -14.42 -25.74 5.25
N TYR A 149 -14.34 -25.27 6.50
CA TYR A 149 -15.30 -25.59 7.55
C TYR A 149 -16.64 -24.84 7.46
N ILE A 150 -16.69 -23.72 6.74
CA ILE A 150 -17.91 -22.90 6.57
C ILE A 150 -18.76 -23.40 5.39
N GLN A 151 -18.17 -24.12 4.43
CA GLN A 151 -18.88 -24.66 3.27
C GLN A 151 -19.59 -26.00 3.54
N GLU A 152 -19.36 -26.64 4.69
CA GLU A 152 -20.00 -27.92 5.10
C GLU A 152 -21.24 -27.74 5.98
N ILE A 153 -21.74 -26.51 6.18
CA ILE A 153 -22.99 -26.23 6.92
C ILE A 153 -24.06 -25.73 5.95
#